data_9675823c3ef9fadebc47362defd9e97a
#
_entry.id   9675823c3ef9fadebc47362defd9e97a
#
_cell.length_a   1.000
_cell.length_b   1.000
_cell.length_c   1.000
_cell.angle_alpha   90.00
_cell.angle_beta   90.00
_cell.angle_gamma   90.00
#
_symmetry.space_group_name_H-M   'P 1'
#
loop_
_entity.id
_entity.type
_entity.pdbx_description
1 polymer ?
#
loop_
_entity_poly.entity_id
_entity_poly.type
_entity_poly.pdbx_seq_one_letter_code
_entity_poly.pdbx_strand_id
1 'polypeptide(L)'
;MMDFSSKLLENAVYEISQLPGIGKRTALRLALHLLKQPPTQTERLAASLVSLVNEITYCKQCHNISDTEICDICANIHRDSSLLCVVEDVRDVMAIENTGQYNGLYHVLGGKISPIDGVGPNELTIASLVKKVKEGSVKEIIFALSNTMEGDTTNFYIYRQLEGLDITTSTIARGISVGDELEYTDEVTLGRSIQIGRASCRERVFRAV
;
A
#
# COMPACT_ATOMS: atom_id res chain seq x y z
N MET A 1 27.51 -26.19 -4.50
CA MET A 1 27.97 -24.86 -4.96
C MET A 1 27.75 -24.86 -6.47
N MET A 2 27.10 -23.88 -7.08
CA MET A 2 27.07 -23.80 -8.55
C MET A 2 28.43 -23.24 -8.98
N ASP A 3 29.14 -24.01 -9.79
CA ASP A 3 30.41 -23.56 -10.36
C ASP A 3 30.12 -22.86 -11.69
N PHE A 4 30.53 -21.61 -11.81
CA PHE A 4 30.27 -20.79 -12.99
C PHE A 4 31.53 -20.70 -13.86
N SER A 5 31.43 -21.02 -15.14
CA SER A 5 32.50 -20.87 -16.10
C SER A 5 32.86 -19.41 -16.44
N SER A 6 32.04 -18.45 -16.04
CA SER A 6 32.19 -17.02 -16.29
C SER A 6 31.89 -16.19 -15.06
N LYS A 7 32.85 -15.35 -14.66
CA LYS A 7 32.65 -14.38 -13.55
C LYS A 7 31.57 -13.34 -13.85
N LEU A 8 31.39 -12.96 -15.11
CA LEU A 8 30.34 -12.02 -15.50
C LEU A 8 28.95 -12.61 -15.26
N LEU A 9 28.78 -13.91 -15.60
CA LEU A 9 27.53 -14.61 -15.32
C LEU A 9 27.30 -14.77 -13.82
N GLU A 10 28.35 -15.12 -13.07
CA GLU A 10 28.29 -15.26 -11.62
C GLU A 10 27.84 -13.97 -10.94
N ASN A 11 28.44 -12.82 -11.29
CA ASN A 11 28.07 -11.52 -10.76
C ASN A 11 26.61 -11.17 -11.08
N ALA A 12 26.17 -11.35 -12.33
CA ALA A 12 24.78 -11.08 -12.71
C ALA A 12 23.79 -11.95 -11.93
N VAL A 13 24.09 -13.24 -11.76
CA VAL A 13 23.26 -14.16 -10.95
C VAL A 13 23.25 -13.75 -9.48
N TYR A 14 24.38 -13.32 -8.95
CA TYR A 14 24.49 -12.85 -7.58
C TYR A 14 23.58 -11.63 -7.36
N GLU A 15 23.72 -10.58 -8.15
CA GLU A 15 22.94 -9.34 -8.02
C GLU A 15 21.43 -9.59 -8.18
N ILE A 16 21.02 -10.36 -9.19
CA ILE A 16 19.62 -10.71 -9.40
C ILE A 16 19.08 -11.53 -8.21
N SER A 17 19.91 -12.37 -7.59
CA SER A 17 19.50 -13.20 -6.44
C SER A 17 19.36 -12.42 -5.12
N GLN A 18 19.83 -11.16 -5.07
CA GLN A 18 19.60 -10.27 -3.92
C GLN A 18 18.16 -9.72 -3.88
N LEU A 19 17.44 -9.80 -4.99
CA LEU A 19 16.04 -9.36 -5.03
C LEU A 19 15.16 -10.31 -4.21
N PRO A 20 14.23 -9.77 -3.38
CA PRO A 20 13.39 -10.57 -2.51
C PRO A 20 12.55 -11.58 -3.32
N GLY A 21 12.50 -12.82 -2.87
CA GLY A 21 11.76 -13.91 -3.54
C GLY A 21 12.52 -14.54 -4.73
N ILE A 22 13.70 -14.06 -5.08
CA ILE A 22 14.49 -14.61 -6.19
C ILE A 22 15.64 -15.48 -5.66
N GLY A 23 15.50 -16.80 -5.79
CA GLY A 23 16.59 -17.73 -5.49
C GLY A 23 17.60 -17.85 -6.64
N LYS A 24 18.81 -18.38 -6.33
CA LYS A 24 19.92 -18.53 -7.29
C LYS A 24 19.53 -19.25 -8.58
N ARG A 25 18.64 -20.27 -8.53
CA ARG A 25 18.19 -20.99 -9.73
C ARG A 25 17.35 -20.08 -10.65
N THR A 26 16.47 -19.28 -10.07
CA THR A 26 15.64 -18.30 -10.80
C THR A 26 16.54 -17.21 -11.38
N ALA A 27 17.48 -16.68 -10.60
CA ALA A 27 18.43 -15.66 -11.02
C ALA A 27 19.26 -16.15 -12.22
N LEU A 28 19.76 -17.39 -12.18
CA LEU A 28 20.49 -17.99 -13.33
C LEU A 28 19.60 -18.06 -14.58
N ARG A 29 18.34 -18.50 -14.43
CA ARG A 29 17.41 -18.56 -15.56
C ARG A 29 17.15 -17.18 -16.17
N LEU A 30 17.00 -16.14 -15.34
CA LEU A 30 16.82 -14.76 -15.78
C LEU A 30 18.08 -14.23 -16.47
N ALA A 31 19.27 -14.43 -15.91
CA ALA A 31 20.54 -14.02 -16.53
C ALA A 31 20.75 -14.68 -17.90
N LEU A 32 20.49 -15.99 -18.01
CA LEU A 32 20.57 -16.70 -19.29
C LEU A 32 19.50 -16.26 -20.29
N HIS A 33 18.34 -15.82 -19.83
CA HIS A 33 17.32 -15.23 -20.70
C HIS A 33 17.79 -13.89 -21.26
N LEU A 34 18.37 -13.02 -20.43
CA LEU A 34 18.91 -11.73 -20.88
C LEU A 34 20.03 -11.89 -21.91
N LEU A 35 20.88 -12.90 -21.76
CA LEU A 35 21.94 -13.20 -22.76
C LEU A 35 21.40 -13.57 -24.14
N LYS A 36 20.15 -14.03 -24.23
CA LYS A 36 19.50 -14.36 -25.51
C LYS A 36 18.78 -13.17 -26.15
N GLN A 37 18.65 -12.07 -25.42
CA GLN A 37 18.00 -10.86 -25.91
C GLN A 37 18.99 -9.93 -26.59
N PRO A 38 18.52 -9.04 -27.48
CA PRO A 38 19.36 -7.97 -28.02
C PRO A 38 19.93 -7.10 -26.89
N PRO A 39 21.21 -6.66 -26.97
CA PRO A 39 21.81 -5.80 -25.93
C PRO A 39 20.98 -4.57 -25.57
N THR A 40 20.34 -3.96 -26.56
CA THR A 40 19.46 -2.78 -26.37
C THR A 40 18.29 -3.02 -25.44
N GLN A 41 17.80 -4.25 -25.34
CA GLN A 41 16.72 -4.59 -24.40
C GLN A 41 17.24 -4.64 -22.96
N THR A 42 18.42 -5.19 -22.75
CA THR A 42 19.07 -5.24 -21.43
C THR A 42 19.48 -3.84 -20.97
N GLU A 43 20.02 -3.01 -21.88
CA GLU A 43 20.36 -1.61 -21.60
C GLU A 43 19.11 -0.81 -21.19
N ARG A 44 18.00 -0.98 -21.90
CA ARG A 44 16.73 -0.31 -21.55
C ARG A 44 16.21 -0.74 -20.18
N LEU A 45 16.26 -2.04 -19.85
CA LEU A 45 15.89 -2.53 -18.54
C LEU A 45 16.77 -1.91 -17.44
N ALA A 46 18.09 -1.93 -17.64
CA ALA A 46 19.04 -1.36 -16.70
C ALA A 46 18.81 0.15 -16.52
N ALA A 47 18.62 0.90 -17.59
CA ALA A 47 18.30 2.31 -17.55
C ALA A 47 17.00 2.59 -16.77
N SER A 48 15.93 1.82 -17.04
CA SER A 48 14.66 1.97 -16.32
C SER A 48 14.78 1.73 -14.83
N LEU A 49 15.59 0.75 -14.40
CA LEU A 49 15.83 0.49 -12.98
C LEU A 49 16.63 1.61 -12.32
N VAL A 50 17.62 2.15 -13.02
CA VAL A 50 18.43 3.28 -12.54
C VAL A 50 17.57 4.54 -12.42
N SER A 51 16.80 4.89 -13.44
CA SER A 51 15.87 6.03 -13.39
C SER A 51 14.84 5.88 -12.27
N LEU A 52 14.25 4.70 -12.09
CA LEU A 52 13.30 4.42 -11.01
C LEU A 52 13.87 4.82 -9.65
N VAL A 53 15.12 4.42 -9.35
CA VAL A 53 15.72 4.67 -8.04
C VAL A 53 16.16 6.13 -7.87
N ASN A 54 16.64 6.78 -8.94
CA ASN A 54 17.20 8.11 -8.86
C ASN A 54 16.18 9.24 -9.02
N GLU A 55 15.09 9.01 -9.76
CA GLU A 55 14.16 10.07 -10.19
C GLU A 55 12.83 10.01 -9.43
N ILE A 56 12.44 8.84 -8.87
CA ILE A 56 11.21 8.73 -8.12
C ILE A 56 11.27 9.57 -6.85
N THR A 57 10.20 10.29 -6.58
CA THR A 57 10.05 11.12 -5.39
C THR A 57 8.81 10.71 -4.60
N TYR A 58 8.65 11.27 -3.41
CA TYR A 58 7.44 11.11 -2.62
C TYR A 58 6.63 12.41 -2.63
N CYS A 59 5.34 12.27 -2.91
CA CYS A 59 4.41 13.40 -2.92
C CYS A 59 4.46 14.15 -1.58
N LYS A 60 4.69 15.45 -1.61
CA LYS A 60 4.76 16.30 -0.41
C LYS A 60 3.45 16.37 0.38
N GLN A 61 2.31 16.02 -0.25
CA GLN A 61 1.00 16.08 0.39
C GLN A 61 0.53 14.75 0.97
N CYS A 62 0.77 13.64 0.29
CA CYS A 62 0.21 12.34 0.68
C CYS A 62 1.25 11.24 0.92
N HIS A 63 2.54 11.50 0.66
CA HIS A 63 3.65 10.56 0.76
C HIS A 63 3.55 9.34 -0.16
N ASN A 64 2.66 9.37 -1.17
CA ASN A 64 2.65 8.37 -2.24
C ASN A 64 3.85 8.58 -3.17
N ILE A 65 4.27 7.54 -3.89
CA ILE A 65 5.29 7.67 -4.94
C ILE A 65 4.79 8.58 -6.06
N SER A 66 5.71 9.36 -6.62
CA SER A 66 5.39 10.36 -7.66
C SER A 66 6.63 10.68 -8.48
N ASP A 67 6.43 11.03 -9.74
CA ASP A 67 7.47 11.59 -10.60
C ASP A 67 7.65 13.11 -10.40
N THR A 68 6.74 13.73 -9.66
CA THR A 68 6.71 15.17 -9.38
C THR A 68 6.50 15.44 -7.89
N GLU A 69 6.65 16.72 -7.46
CA GLU A 69 6.44 17.12 -6.06
C GLU A 69 5.04 16.80 -5.52
N ILE A 70 4.03 16.84 -6.38
CA ILE A 70 2.62 16.53 -6.06
C ILE A 70 2.15 15.46 -7.02
N CYS A 71 1.70 14.32 -6.52
CA CYS A 71 1.21 13.21 -7.34
C CYS A 71 -0.11 13.55 -8.05
N ASP A 72 -0.42 12.82 -9.11
CA ASP A 72 -1.62 13.02 -9.94
C ASP A 72 -2.91 12.94 -9.12
N ILE A 73 -2.96 12.10 -8.07
CA ILE A 73 -4.13 12.00 -7.19
C ILE A 73 -4.34 13.31 -6.42
N CYS A 74 -3.28 13.87 -5.83
CA CYS A 74 -3.36 15.11 -5.07
C CYS A 74 -3.55 16.34 -5.96
N ALA A 75 -3.08 16.31 -7.19
CA ALA A 75 -3.24 17.40 -8.17
C ALA A 75 -4.63 17.41 -8.83
N ASN A 76 -5.38 16.31 -8.74
CA ASN A 76 -6.67 16.18 -9.40
C ASN A 76 -7.76 16.94 -8.63
N ILE A 77 -8.24 18.03 -9.23
CA ILE A 77 -9.29 18.91 -8.66
C ILE A 77 -10.68 18.25 -8.55
N HIS A 78 -10.90 17.13 -9.21
CA HIS A 78 -12.16 16.39 -9.15
C HIS A 78 -12.24 15.45 -7.95
N ARG A 79 -11.15 15.30 -7.18
CA ARG A 79 -11.12 14.52 -5.96
C ARG A 79 -11.76 15.25 -4.79
N ASP A 80 -12.46 14.52 -3.96
CA ASP A 80 -13.06 15.07 -2.75
C ASP A 80 -11.99 15.24 -1.67
N SER A 81 -11.58 16.50 -1.44
CA SER A 81 -10.58 16.84 -0.42
C SER A 81 -11.10 16.75 1.01
N SER A 82 -12.42 16.56 1.21
CA SER A 82 -13.01 16.35 2.53
C SER A 82 -12.87 14.90 3.01
N LEU A 83 -12.58 13.95 2.11
CA LEU A 83 -12.37 12.54 2.42
C LEU A 83 -10.88 12.18 2.36
N LEU A 84 -10.34 11.61 3.42
CA LEU A 84 -8.94 11.22 3.51
C LEU A 84 -8.81 9.74 3.89
N CYS A 85 -8.30 8.92 2.97
CA CYS A 85 -7.99 7.52 3.24
C CYS A 85 -6.54 7.38 3.72
N VAL A 86 -6.36 6.82 4.91
CA VAL A 86 -5.05 6.57 5.51
C VAL A 86 -4.68 5.11 5.28
N VAL A 87 -3.53 4.87 4.64
CA VAL A 87 -3.03 3.55 4.26
C VAL A 87 -1.62 3.32 4.79
N GLU A 88 -1.20 2.06 4.88
CA GLU A 88 0.15 1.69 5.32
C GLU A 88 1.19 1.95 4.24
N ASP A 89 0.89 1.53 3.01
CA ASP A 89 1.86 1.44 1.91
C ASP A 89 1.25 1.98 0.60
N VAL A 90 2.11 2.27 -0.34
CA VAL A 90 1.76 2.67 -1.71
C VAL A 90 0.94 1.60 -2.44
N ARG A 91 1.20 0.32 -2.14
CA ARG A 91 0.45 -0.82 -2.70
C ARG A 91 -1.02 -0.77 -2.33
N ASP A 92 -1.34 -0.28 -1.13
CA ASP A 92 -2.73 -0.14 -0.68
C ASP A 92 -3.44 0.95 -1.47
N VAL A 93 -2.75 2.07 -1.77
CA VAL A 93 -3.28 3.11 -2.68
C VAL A 93 -3.64 2.50 -4.03
N MET A 94 -2.71 1.74 -4.63
CA MET A 94 -2.94 1.10 -5.92
C MET A 94 -4.12 0.12 -5.88
N ALA A 95 -4.24 -0.66 -4.80
CA ALA A 95 -5.33 -1.61 -4.63
C ALA A 95 -6.69 -0.91 -4.54
N ILE A 96 -6.79 0.18 -3.77
CA ILE A 96 -8.03 0.94 -3.63
C ILE A 96 -8.38 1.68 -4.93
N GLU A 97 -7.40 2.32 -5.59
CA GLU A 97 -7.61 2.99 -6.88
C GLU A 97 -8.12 2.03 -7.97
N ASN A 98 -7.59 0.81 -8.02
CA ASN A 98 -8.03 -0.21 -8.98
C ASN A 98 -9.51 -0.60 -8.82
N THR A 99 -10.12 -0.33 -7.66
CA THR A 99 -11.56 -0.58 -7.49
C THR A 99 -12.43 0.44 -8.23
N GLY A 100 -11.91 1.64 -8.50
CA GLY A 100 -12.65 2.77 -9.06
C GLY A 100 -13.81 3.29 -8.19
N GLN A 101 -13.87 2.89 -6.90
CA GLN A 101 -14.98 3.23 -6.00
C GLN A 101 -14.66 4.38 -5.04
N TYR A 102 -13.39 4.77 -4.92
CA TYR A 102 -12.97 5.82 -4.01
C TYR A 102 -12.54 7.08 -4.78
N ASN A 103 -13.08 8.22 -4.38
CA ASN A 103 -12.81 9.51 -5.03
C ASN A 103 -12.21 10.56 -4.08
N GLY A 104 -11.76 10.14 -2.89
CA GLY A 104 -11.08 11.03 -1.93
C GLY A 104 -9.57 11.11 -2.15
N LEU A 105 -8.89 11.74 -1.20
CA LEU A 105 -7.43 11.84 -1.14
C LEU A 105 -6.85 10.74 -0.24
N TYR A 106 -5.54 10.54 -0.34
CA TYR A 106 -4.82 9.54 0.46
C TYR A 106 -3.78 10.18 1.39
N HIS A 107 -3.37 9.40 2.37
CA HIS A 107 -2.17 9.62 3.15
C HIS A 107 -1.48 8.28 3.41
N VAL A 108 -0.25 8.15 2.93
CA VAL A 108 0.57 6.94 3.08
C VAL A 108 1.43 7.10 4.33
N LEU A 109 1.28 6.19 5.29
CA LEU A 109 2.03 6.24 6.55
C LEU A 109 3.48 5.80 6.41
N GLY A 110 3.79 4.95 5.43
CA GLY A 110 5.10 4.31 5.27
C GLY A 110 5.29 3.06 6.11
N GLY A 111 4.22 2.56 6.74
CA GLY A 111 4.21 1.37 7.59
C GLY A 111 3.17 1.43 8.70
N LYS A 112 3.38 0.63 9.73
CA LYS A 112 2.56 0.58 10.95
C LYS A 112 3.43 0.57 12.20
N ILE A 113 2.90 0.99 13.33
CA ILE A 113 3.60 0.93 14.61
C ILE A 113 3.83 -0.54 14.98
N SER A 114 5.07 -0.97 15.01
CA SER A 114 5.49 -2.33 15.35
C SER A 114 6.68 -2.27 16.31
N PRO A 115 6.46 -2.40 17.63
CA PRO A 115 7.55 -2.41 18.60
C PRO A 115 8.52 -3.58 18.38
N ILE A 116 8.02 -4.69 17.84
CA ILE A 116 8.84 -5.89 17.54
C ILE A 116 9.84 -5.59 16.43
N ASP A 117 9.40 -4.86 15.40
CA ASP A 117 10.24 -4.47 14.26
C ASP A 117 11.01 -3.16 14.52
N GLY A 118 10.85 -2.57 15.71
CA GLY A 118 11.49 -1.31 16.09
C GLY A 118 10.86 -0.06 15.44
N VAL A 119 9.68 -0.19 14.81
CA VAL A 119 9.01 0.94 14.14
C VAL A 119 8.13 1.69 15.15
N GLY A 120 8.56 2.90 15.49
CA GLY A 120 7.82 3.82 16.35
C GLY A 120 6.97 4.83 15.56
N PRO A 121 6.12 5.61 16.26
CA PRO A 121 5.28 6.62 15.62
C PRO A 121 6.06 7.72 14.87
N ASN A 122 7.31 7.98 15.31
CA ASN A 122 8.16 9.03 14.71
C ASN A 122 8.78 8.62 13.38
N GLU A 123 8.81 7.33 13.06
CA GLU A 123 9.32 6.78 11.81
C GLU A 123 8.25 6.77 10.72
N LEU A 124 7.01 7.04 11.12
CA LEU A 124 5.85 7.12 10.24
C LEU A 124 5.46 8.58 9.94
N THR A 125 4.74 8.80 8.87
CA THR A 125 4.30 10.15 8.45
C THR A 125 3.11 10.68 9.27
N ILE A 126 2.86 10.15 10.48
CA ILE A 126 1.71 10.50 11.34
C ILE A 126 1.69 11.98 11.69
N ALA A 127 2.86 12.59 11.98
CA ALA A 127 2.93 14.02 12.29
C ALA A 127 2.46 14.89 11.10
N SER A 128 2.81 14.49 9.88
CA SER A 128 2.35 15.13 8.63
C SER A 128 0.83 14.97 8.44
N LEU A 129 0.29 13.78 8.74
CA LEU A 129 -1.16 13.52 8.72
C LEU A 129 -1.90 14.46 9.67
N VAL A 130 -1.49 14.51 10.94
CA VAL A 130 -2.12 15.36 11.96
C VAL A 130 -2.07 16.83 11.58
N LYS A 131 -0.94 17.30 11.04
CA LYS A 131 -0.81 18.67 10.53
C LYS A 131 -1.79 18.94 9.39
N LYS A 132 -1.84 18.03 8.39
CA LYS A 132 -2.75 18.14 7.23
C LYS A 132 -4.21 18.22 7.66
N VAL A 133 -4.61 17.42 8.65
CA VAL A 133 -5.99 17.42 9.17
C VAL A 133 -6.32 18.72 9.91
N LYS A 134 -5.39 19.25 10.71
CA LYS A 134 -5.59 20.50 11.47
C LYS A 134 -5.68 21.74 10.57
N GLU A 135 -4.94 21.74 9.47
CA GLU A 135 -4.84 22.88 8.54
C GLU A 135 -5.82 22.76 7.36
N GLY A 136 -6.37 21.57 7.14
CA GLY A 136 -7.16 21.25 5.94
C GLY A 136 -8.67 21.27 6.14
N SER A 137 -9.37 20.94 5.05
CA SER A 137 -10.82 20.81 4.98
C SER A 137 -11.32 19.37 5.19
N VAL A 138 -10.48 18.49 5.76
CA VAL A 138 -10.83 17.08 5.97
C VAL A 138 -11.99 16.98 6.97
N LYS A 139 -13.06 16.29 6.53
CA LYS A 139 -14.24 16.01 7.36
C LYS A 139 -14.29 14.57 7.80
N GLU A 140 -13.76 13.66 6.99
CA GLU A 140 -13.74 12.25 7.32
C GLU A 140 -12.36 11.64 7.02
N ILE A 141 -11.89 10.84 7.97
CA ILE A 141 -10.71 9.99 7.83
C ILE A 141 -11.16 8.54 7.80
N ILE A 142 -10.79 7.82 6.73
CA ILE A 142 -11.04 6.40 6.58
C ILE A 142 -9.71 5.66 6.83
N PHE A 143 -9.64 4.89 7.90
CA PHE A 143 -8.48 4.05 8.17
C PHE A 143 -8.57 2.77 7.35
N ALA A 144 -7.61 2.59 6.45
CA ALA A 144 -7.46 1.43 5.58
C ALA A 144 -6.17 0.67 5.91
N LEU A 145 -5.92 0.44 7.20
CA LEU A 145 -4.76 -0.31 7.68
C LEU A 145 -5.07 -1.80 7.79
N SER A 146 -4.02 -2.61 7.85
CA SER A 146 -4.16 -4.07 7.99
C SER A 146 -4.94 -4.45 9.25
N ASN A 147 -5.71 -5.55 9.14
CA ASN A 147 -6.49 -6.08 10.26
C ASN A 147 -5.60 -6.92 11.19
N THR A 148 -4.55 -6.31 11.74
CA THR A 148 -3.59 -6.88 12.68
C THR A 148 -3.57 -6.07 13.97
N MET A 149 -2.97 -6.62 15.04
CA MET A 149 -2.81 -5.88 16.30
C MET A 149 -2.02 -4.58 16.12
N GLU A 150 -1.01 -4.59 15.26
CA GLU A 150 -0.19 -3.41 14.94
C GLU A 150 -1.02 -2.37 14.16
N GLY A 151 -1.85 -2.82 13.20
CA GLY A 151 -2.78 -1.94 12.47
C GLY A 151 -3.80 -1.30 13.41
N ASP A 152 -4.41 -2.06 14.31
CA ASP A 152 -5.34 -1.54 15.32
C ASP A 152 -4.65 -0.59 16.30
N THR A 153 -3.42 -0.90 16.73
CA THR A 153 -2.60 -0.02 17.58
C THR A 153 -2.31 1.30 16.87
N THR A 154 -1.95 1.23 15.59
CA THR A 154 -1.66 2.42 14.77
C THR A 154 -2.92 3.28 14.60
N ASN A 155 -4.08 2.66 14.30
CA ASN A 155 -5.36 3.35 14.21
C ASN A 155 -5.70 4.06 15.52
N PHE A 156 -5.56 3.37 16.65
CA PHE A 156 -5.83 3.94 17.97
C PHE A 156 -4.89 5.10 18.30
N TYR A 157 -3.59 4.96 17.99
CA TYR A 157 -2.63 6.03 18.21
C TYR A 157 -2.98 7.28 17.41
N ILE A 158 -3.30 7.12 16.10
CA ILE A 158 -3.68 8.25 15.24
C ILE A 158 -4.98 8.88 15.74
N TYR A 159 -5.99 8.06 16.08
CA TYR A 159 -7.26 8.54 16.63
C TYR A 159 -7.05 9.44 17.88
N ARG A 160 -6.17 9.02 18.79
CA ARG A 160 -5.81 9.80 19.98
C ARG A 160 -5.15 11.15 19.65
N GLN A 161 -4.35 11.22 18.59
CA GLN A 161 -3.73 12.47 18.13
C GLN A 161 -4.72 13.44 17.47
N LEU A 162 -5.85 12.91 17.02
CA LEU A 162 -6.92 13.67 16.36
C LEU A 162 -8.08 14.02 17.34
N GLU A 163 -8.00 13.56 18.59
CA GLU A 163 -9.02 13.81 19.60
C GLU A 163 -9.23 15.30 19.80
N GLY A 164 -10.50 15.73 19.80
CA GLY A 164 -10.90 17.14 19.93
C GLY A 164 -11.00 17.92 18.60
N LEU A 165 -10.72 17.29 17.47
CA LEU A 165 -11.01 17.85 16.16
C LEU A 165 -12.42 17.43 15.71
N ASP A 166 -13.12 18.33 15.00
CA ASP A 166 -14.48 18.06 14.46
C ASP A 166 -14.37 17.28 13.13
N ILE A 167 -13.96 16.01 13.24
CA ILE A 167 -13.79 15.09 12.12
C ILE A 167 -14.43 13.74 12.43
N THR A 168 -15.02 13.11 11.42
CA THR A 168 -15.48 11.73 11.51
C THR A 168 -14.32 10.78 11.24
N THR A 169 -14.20 9.72 12.04
CA THR A 169 -13.23 8.65 11.77
C THR A 169 -13.97 7.34 11.52
N SER A 170 -13.60 6.67 10.44
CA SER A 170 -14.15 5.39 10.03
C SER A 170 -13.03 4.40 9.70
N THR A 171 -13.35 3.13 9.61
CA THR A 171 -12.43 2.08 9.16
C THR A 171 -13.07 1.29 8.03
N ILE A 172 -12.26 0.71 7.15
CA ILE A 172 -12.76 -0.22 6.14
C ILE A 172 -13.49 -1.36 6.83
N ALA A 173 -14.68 -1.70 6.32
CA ALA A 173 -15.48 -2.79 6.87
C ALA A 173 -14.72 -4.11 6.81
N ARG A 174 -14.73 -4.84 7.91
CA ARG A 174 -14.13 -6.17 8.07
C ARG A 174 -15.23 -7.19 7.88
N GLY A 175 -15.18 -7.90 6.75
CA GLY A 175 -16.26 -8.82 6.36
C GLY A 175 -15.72 -10.11 5.77
N ILE A 176 -16.64 -11.01 5.44
CA ILE A 176 -16.35 -12.25 4.74
C ILE A 176 -16.10 -11.93 3.27
N SER A 177 -15.03 -12.48 2.71
CA SER A 177 -14.67 -12.27 1.31
C SER A 177 -15.71 -12.92 0.37
N VAL A 178 -15.88 -12.34 -0.80
CA VAL A 178 -16.79 -12.90 -1.82
C VAL A 178 -16.19 -14.21 -2.35
N GLY A 179 -16.95 -15.29 -2.24
CA GLY A 179 -16.53 -16.63 -2.67
C GLY A 179 -15.95 -17.49 -1.56
N ASP A 180 -15.75 -16.96 -0.36
CA ASP A 180 -15.33 -17.76 0.79
C ASP A 180 -16.50 -18.56 1.38
N GLU A 181 -16.23 -19.78 1.79
CA GLU A 181 -17.16 -20.62 2.54
C GLU A 181 -17.09 -20.28 4.03
N LEU A 182 -18.23 -20.21 4.72
CA LEU A 182 -18.30 -19.86 6.14
C LEU A 182 -17.48 -20.80 7.02
N GLU A 183 -17.34 -22.05 6.60
CA GLU A 183 -16.60 -23.10 7.31
C GLU A 183 -15.10 -22.78 7.42
N TYR A 184 -14.54 -22.03 6.44
CA TYR A 184 -13.11 -21.67 6.43
C TYR A 184 -12.84 -20.28 6.95
N THR A 185 -13.90 -19.51 7.27
CA THR A 185 -13.75 -18.18 7.84
C THR A 185 -13.42 -18.27 9.34
N ASP A 186 -12.42 -17.51 9.79
CA ASP A 186 -12.07 -17.46 11.20
C ASP A 186 -13.22 -16.88 12.06
N GLU A 187 -13.31 -17.36 13.30
CA GLU A 187 -14.41 -17.04 14.23
C GLU A 187 -14.51 -15.52 14.51
N VAL A 188 -13.37 -14.82 14.54
CA VAL A 188 -13.33 -13.37 14.83
C VAL A 188 -13.93 -12.59 13.67
N THR A 189 -13.53 -12.91 12.44
CA THR A 189 -14.07 -12.29 11.21
C THR A 189 -15.55 -12.58 11.07
N LEU A 190 -15.97 -13.82 11.29
CA LEU A 190 -17.38 -14.21 11.21
C LEU A 190 -18.22 -13.47 12.28
N GLY A 191 -17.74 -13.44 13.51
CA GLY A 191 -18.41 -12.72 14.63
C GLY A 191 -18.53 -11.23 14.36
N ARG A 192 -17.47 -10.58 13.89
CA ARG A 192 -17.47 -9.15 13.53
C ARG A 192 -18.42 -8.85 12.37
N SER A 193 -18.45 -9.69 11.34
CA SER A 193 -19.35 -9.54 10.20
C SER A 193 -20.82 -9.53 10.62
N ILE A 194 -21.19 -10.34 11.62
CA ILE A 194 -22.54 -10.37 12.19
C ILE A 194 -22.84 -9.10 12.99
N GLN A 195 -21.84 -8.57 13.72
CA GLN A 195 -21.99 -7.36 14.55
C GLN A 195 -22.04 -6.07 13.71
N ILE A 196 -21.21 -5.95 12.65
CA ILE A 196 -21.12 -4.76 11.80
C ILE A 196 -22.43 -4.55 11.02
N GLY A 197 -23.09 -5.60 10.65
CA GLY A 197 -24.38 -5.50 10.02
C GLY A 197 -24.66 -6.61 9.01
N ARG A 198 -25.94 -6.75 8.73
CA ARG A 198 -26.47 -7.69 7.74
C ARG A 198 -27.00 -6.89 6.56
N ALA A 199 -26.37 -7.01 5.40
CA ALA A 199 -26.89 -6.41 4.18
C ALA A 199 -28.22 -7.08 3.81
N SER A 200 -29.26 -6.30 3.46
CA SER A 200 -30.50 -6.87 2.97
C SER A 200 -30.27 -7.53 1.60
N CYS A 201 -30.95 -8.65 1.33
CA CYS A 201 -30.84 -9.32 0.03
C CYS A 201 -31.16 -8.37 -1.14
N ARG A 202 -31.97 -7.34 -0.92
CA ARG A 202 -32.34 -6.35 -1.91
C ARG A 202 -31.19 -5.42 -2.33
N GLU A 203 -30.28 -5.11 -1.42
CA GLU A 203 -29.11 -4.25 -1.71
C GLU A 203 -28.03 -4.97 -2.53
N ARG A 204 -27.89 -6.28 -2.39
CA ARG A 204 -26.86 -7.07 -3.11
C ARG A 204 -27.24 -7.38 -4.54
N VAL A 205 -28.54 -7.59 -4.82
CA VAL A 205 -29.01 -8.03 -6.15
C VAL A 205 -29.07 -6.89 -7.16
N PHE A 206 -29.22 -5.64 -6.72
CA PHE A 206 -29.41 -4.49 -7.60
C PHE A 206 -28.21 -3.53 -7.75
N ARG A 207 -27.09 -3.76 -7.02
CA ARG A 207 -25.84 -2.98 -7.20
C ARG A 207 -24.76 -3.69 -8.02
N ALA A 208 -25.03 -4.88 -8.52
CA ALA A 208 -24.13 -5.68 -9.35
C ALA A 208 -24.49 -5.66 -10.85
N VAL A 209 -25.25 -4.64 -11.31
CA VAL A 209 -25.51 -4.38 -12.72
C VAL A 209 -25.03 -3.01 -13.10
#